data_78dfaf5c74bed0cc5ca88710663d217a
#
_entry.id   78dfaf5c74bed0cc5ca88710663d217a
#
_cell.length_a   1.000
_cell.length_b   1.000
_cell.length_c   1.000
_cell.angle_alpha   90.00
_cell.angle_beta   90.00
_cell.angle_gamma   90.00
#
_symmetry.space_group_name_H-M   'P 1'
#
loop_
_entity.id
_entity.type
_entity.pdbx_description
1 polymer ?
#
loop_
_entity_poly.entity_id
_entity_poly.type
_entity_poly.pdbx_seq_one_letter_code
_entity_poly.pdbx_strand_id
1 'polypeptide(L)'
;MSEQYEFEAVIQKNPDMDAAYIEIPLDVIAKLGKGRVPVHATFDGEPYDGLAVKMGTPCHIIGVRKDIRAKIGKQPGDTVRVTLQNRTPPKPKYTNVDEYIAQFDGAVRQRMERMRELILSCSPDIVEKISWAMPTFVLNGNLVHFSGEKRHLGFHPTPSAIEAFAGRLTDYKYSKGTVQLPYDKPMPYELIRDMVMFRVREQTEKK
;
A
#
# COMPACT_ATOMS: atom_id res chain seq x y z
N MET A 1 2.40 -21.06 18.48
CA MET A 1 3.12 -21.49 17.26
C MET A 1 2.11 -21.43 16.12
N SER A 2 2.39 -20.72 15.02
CA SER A 2 1.52 -20.73 13.84
C SER A 2 1.54 -22.11 13.21
N GLU A 3 0.38 -22.67 12.96
CA GLU A 3 0.21 -23.97 12.31
C GLU A 3 0.75 -23.91 10.88
N GLN A 4 1.59 -24.88 10.52
CA GLN A 4 2.15 -25.00 9.17
C GLN A 4 1.43 -26.12 8.43
N TYR A 5 1.01 -25.83 7.21
CA TYR A 5 0.35 -26.78 6.31
C TYR A 5 1.30 -27.16 5.18
N GLU A 6 1.22 -28.41 4.75
CA GLU A 6 2.03 -28.94 3.67
C GLU A 6 1.13 -29.68 2.67
N PHE A 7 1.33 -29.40 1.38
CA PHE A 7 0.57 -30.01 0.28
C PHE A 7 1.35 -29.93 -1.03
N GLU A 8 0.94 -30.70 -2.01
CA GLU A 8 1.41 -30.59 -3.40
C GLU A 8 0.40 -29.85 -4.25
N ALA A 9 0.89 -29.04 -5.18
CA ALA A 9 0.05 -28.30 -6.10
C ALA A 9 0.70 -28.22 -7.51
N VAL A 10 -0.13 -28.19 -8.54
CA VAL A 10 0.34 -27.97 -9.91
C VAL A 10 0.45 -26.47 -10.15
N ILE A 11 1.59 -26.04 -10.70
CA ILE A 11 1.80 -24.65 -11.13
C ILE A 11 0.93 -24.42 -12.37
N GLN A 12 -0.01 -23.49 -12.28
CA GLN A 12 -0.91 -23.13 -13.37
C GLN A 12 -0.44 -21.86 -14.06
N LYS A 13 -0.62 -21.78 -15.38
CA LYS A 13 -0.35 -20.57 -16.18
C LYS A 13 -1.55 -19.64 -16.10
N ASN A 14 -1.31 -18.36 -15.89
CA ASN A 14 -2.35 -17.35 -16.09
C ASN A 14 -2.60 -17.17 -17.59
N PRO A 15 -3.86 -17.28 -18.08
CA PRO A 15 -4.14 -17.17 -19.51
C PRO A 15 -3.87 -15.78 -20.08
N ASP A 16 -4.02 -14.73 -19.27
CA ASP A 16 -4.02 -13.33 -19.74
C ASP A 16 -2.67 -12.63 -19.59
N MET A 17 -1.72 -13.23 -18.86
CA MET A 17 -0.42 -12.61 -18.59
C MET A 17 0.70 -13.65 -18.37
N ASP A 18 1.96 -13.22 -18.50
CA ASP A 18 3.14 -14.07 -18.17
C ASP A 18 3.30 -14.23 -16.64
N ALA A 19 2.32 -14.86 -16.04
CA ALA A 19 2.27 -15.16 -14.60
C ALA A 19 1.86 -16.62 -14.40
N ALA A 20 2.24 -17.14 -13.22
CA ALA A 20 1.86 -18.48 -12.80
C ALA A 20 1.39 -18.46 -11.35
N TYR A 21 0.57 -19.40 -10.97
CA TYR A 21 0.01 -19.52 -9.64
C TYR A 21 -0.23 -21.00 -9.25
N ILE A 22 -0.42 -21.24 -7.99
CA ILE A 22 -0.95 -22.50 -7.45
C ILE A 22 -2.30 -22.27 -6.79
N GLU A 23 -3.13 -23.29 -6.77
CA GLU A 23 -4.37 -23.30 -5.98
C GLU A 23 -4.11 -23.87 -4.59
N ILE A 24 -4.71 -23.24 -3.57
CA ILE A 24 -4.62 -23.73 -2.19
C ILE A 24 -5.81 -24.63 -1.92
N PRO A 25 -5.61 -25.85 -1.37
CA PRO A 25 -6.70 -26.75 -0.98
C PRO A 25 -7.70 -26.05 -0.05
N LEU A 26 -8.99 -26.31 -0.24
CA LEU A 26 -10.08 -25.63 0.48
C LEU A 26 -10.03 -25.88 2.00
N ASP A 27 -9.59 -27.04 2.43
CA ASP A 27 -9.41 -27.39 3.84
C ASP A 27 -8.27 -26.59 4.48
N VAL A 28 -7.19 -26.33 3.75
CA VAL A 28 -6.06 -25.49 4.20
C VAL A 28 -6.50 -24.05 4.36
N ILE A 29 -7.14 -23.45 3.33
CA ILE A 29 -7.54 -22.06 3.39
C ILE A 29 -8.63 -21.78 4.42
N ALA A 30 -9.52 -22.75 4.69
CA ALA A 30 -10.53 -22.63 5.73
C ALA A 30 -9.92 -22.42 7.13
N LYS A 31 -8.72 -22.94 7.37
CA LYS A 31 -7.98 -22.78 8.63
C LYS A 31 -7.14 -21.51 8.66
N LEU A 32 -6.70 -20.99 7.50
CA LEU A 32 -5.87 -19.79 7.40
C LEU A 32 -6.67 -18.48 7.53
N GLY A 33 -7.94 -18.45 7.10
CA GLY A 33 -8.81 -17.29 7.19
C GLY A 33 -9.58 -16.98 5.90
N LYS A 34 -10.24 -15.82 5.88
CA LYS A 34 -11.08 -15.36 4.76
C LYS A 34 -10.47 -14.15 4.07
N GLY A 35 -10.75 -13.99 2.78
CA GLY A 35 -10.33 -12.82 2.01
C GLY A 35 -8.88 -12.87 1.58
N ARG A 36 -8.14 -11.79 1.76
CA ARG A 36 -6.71 -11.68 1.45
C ARG A 36 -5.89 -12.07 2.67
N VAL A 37 -5.28 -13.24 2.63
CA VAL A 37 -4.53 -13.81 3.78
C VAL A 37 -3.02 -13.65 3.53
N PRO A 38 -2.30 -12.88 4.37
CA PRO A 38 -0.84 -12.86 4.33
C PRO A 38 -0.28 -14.22 4.71
N VAL A 39 0.63 -14.73 3.88
CA VAL A 39 1.21 -16.05 4.07
C VAL A 39 2.74 -16.03 3.93
N HIS A 40 3.37 -16.87 4.70
CA HIS A 40 4.73 -17.34 4.47
C HIS A 40 4.63 -18.72 3.86
N ALA A 41 5.20 -18.90 2.68
CA ALA A 41 5.20 -20.15 1.94
C ALA A 41 6.62 -20.58 1.56
N THR A 42 6.80 -21.85 1.25
CA THR A 42 7.95 -22.31 0.48
C THR A 42 7.45 -23.09 -0.73
N PHE A 43 8.18 -22.99 -1.83
CA PHE A 43 7.97 -23.78 -3.03
C PHE A 43 9.21 -24.66 -3.24
N ASP A 44 9.10 -25.98 -3.04
CA ASP A 44 10.22 -26.91 -3.01
C ASP A 44 11.38 -26.42 -2.08
N GLY A 45 11.04 -25.79 -0.97
CA GLY A 45 11.99 -25.20 -0.02
C GLY A 45 12.39 -23.75 -0.28
N GLU A 46 12.15 -23.20 -1.48
CA GLU A 46 12.44 -21.78 -1.77
C GLU A 46 11.41 -20.85 -1.09
N PRO A 47 11.85 -19.94 -0.20
CA PRO A 47 10.95 -19.12 0.62
C PRO A 47 10.25 -18.03 -0.20
N TYR A 48 9.02 -17.78 0.17
CA TYR A 48 8.15 -16.76 -0.42
C TYR A 48 7.23 -16.12 0.60
N ASP A 49 7.22 -14.80 0.64
CA ASP A 49 6.27 -14.01 1.41
C ASP A 49 5.26 -13.35 0.45
N GLY A 50 3.97 -13.57 0.68
CA GLY A 50 2.94 -13.04 -0.21
C GLY A 50 1.55 -13.05 0.38
N LEU A 51 0.58 -13.05 -0.51
CA LEU A 51 -0.84 -13.08 -0.20
C LEU A 51 -1.51 -14.27 -0.89
N ALA A 52 -2.28 -15.04 -0.13
CA ALA A 52 -3.29 -15.91 -0.67
C ALA A 52 -4.53 -15.07 -0.99
N VAL A 53 -5.00 -15.10 -2.25
CA VAL A 53 -6.09 -14.25 -2.72
C VAL A 53 -7.10 -15.05 -3.53
N LYS A 54 -8.36 -14.62 -3.55
CA LYS A 54 -9.39 -15.15 -4.43
C LYS A 54 -9.55 -14.21 -5.62
N MET A 55 -9.24 -14.68 -6.82
CA MET A 55 -9.26 -13.88 -8.05
C MET A 55 -10.19 -14.51 -9.11
N GLY A 56 -11.49 -14.59 -8.79
CA GLY A 56 -12.47 -15.23 -9.67
C GLY A 56 -12.36 -16.77 -9.72
N THR A 57 -11.47 -17.35 -8.94
CA THR A 57 -11.28 -18.81 -8.81
C THR A 57 -12.16 -19.37 -7.68
N PRO A 58 -12.55 -20.66 -7.74
CA PRO A 58 -13.29 -21.32 -6.65
C PRO A 58 -12.52 -21.33 -5.33
N CYS A 59 -11.19 -21.44 -5.39
CA CYS A 59 -10.27 -21.49 -4.25
C CYS A 59 -9.36 -20.25 -4.21
N HIS A 60 -8.60 -20.09 -3.12
CA HIS A 60 -7.54 -19.10 -3.04
C HIS A 60 -6.33 -19.57 -3.84
N ILE A 61 -5.62 -18.61 -4.41
CA ILE A 61 -4.40 -18.84 -5.19
C ILE A 61 -3.22 -18.07 -4.58
N ILE A 62 -2.01 -18.57 -4.82
CA ILE A 62 -0.76 -17.86 -4.57
C ILE A 62 0.01 -17.78 -5.87
N GLY A 63 0.46 -16.58 -6.24
CA GLY A 63 1.32 -16.38 -7.41
C GLY A 63 2.70 -17.01 -7.20
N VAL A 64 3.17 -17.80 -8.15
CA VAL A 64 4.53 -18.33 -8.18
C VAL A 64 5.36 -17.51 -9.15
N ARG A 65 6.14 -16.57 -8.58
CA ARG A 65 6.93 -15.60 -9.34
C ARG A 65 7.96 -16.30 -10.24
N LYS A 66 8.34 -15.60 -11.32
CA LYS A 66 9.29 -16.11 -12.31
C LYS A 66 10.68 -16.43 -11.71
N ASP A 67 11.14 -15.58 -10.78
CA ASP A 67 12.40 -15.80 -10.08
C ASP A 67 12.38 -17.05 -9.18
N ILE A 68 11.25 -17.30 -8.48
CA ILE A 68 11.04 -18.54 -7.70
C ILE A 68 11.04 -19.75 -8.62
N ARG A 69 10.25 -19.71 -9.72
CA ARG A 69 10.19 -20.81 -10.70
C ARG A 69 11.55 -21.13 -11.28
N ALA A 70 12.35 -20.11 -11.57
CA ALA A 70 13.73 -20.30 -12.07
C ALA A 70 14.63 -20.98 -11.04
N LYS A 71 14.53 -20.62 -9.76
CA LYS A 71 15.35 -21.22 -8.70
C LYS A 71 15.00 -22.68 -8.43
N ILE A 72 13.70 -23.03 -8.46
CA ILE A 72 13.25 -24.41 -8.24
C ILE A 72 13.28 -25.25 -9.52
N GLY A 73 13.61 -24.67 -10.67
CA GLY A 73 13.69 -25.36 -11.97
C GLY A 73 12.35 -25.85 -12.51
N LYS A 74 11.23 -25.19 -12.12
CA LYS A 74 9.87 -25.64 -12.50
C LYS A 74 9.11 -24.58 -13.30
N GLN A 75 8.18 -25.05 -14.12
CA GLN A 75 7.35 -24.24 -15.01
C GLN A 75 5.86 -24.60 -14.85
N PRO A 76 4.93 -23.82 -15.44
CA PRO A 76 3.52 -24.22 -15.49
C PRO A 76 3.34 -25.63 -16.06
N GLY A 77 2.57 -26.45 -15.36
CA GLY A 77 2.38 -27.89 -15.58
C GLY A 77 3.13 -28.77 -14.59
N ASP A 78 4.18 -28.28 -13.96
CA ASP A 78 4.93 -29.04 -12.98
C ASP A 78 4.26 -29.04 -11.60
N THR A 79 4.42 -30.12 -10.85
CA THR A 79 3.99 -30.21 -9.45
C THR A 79 5.06 -29.64 -8.53
N VAL A 80 4.66 -28.86 -7.53
CA VAL A 80 5.53 -28.26 -6.52
C VAL A 80 5.03 -28.61 -5.12
N ARG A 81 5.97 -28.94 -4.24
CA ARG A 81 5.68 -29.12 -2.80
C ARG A 81 5.60 -27.74 -2.14
N VAL A 82 4.50 -27.49 -1.46
CA VAL A 82 4.22 -26.20 -0.83
C VAL A 82 4.13 -26.38 0.67
N THR A 83 4.88 -25.59 1.42
CA THR A 83 4.58 -25.36 2.84
C THR A 83 3.89 -23.99 2.95
N LEU A 84 2.93 -23.86 3.86
CA LEU A 84 2.15 -22.67 4.02
C LEU A 84 1.82 -22.42 5.49
N GLN A 85 2.07 -21.21 5.95
CA GLN A 85 1.68 -20.77 7.28
C GLN A 85 1.13 -19.34 7.23
N ASN A 86 0.27 -19.03 8.21
CA ASN A 86 -0.24 -17.66 8.33
C ASN A 86 0.91 -16.72 8.71
N ARG A 87 1.11 -15.68 7.94
CA ARG A 87 2.10 -14.65 8.25
C ARG A 87 1.41 -13.53 9.03
N THR A 88 1.76 -13.40 10.30
CA THR A 88 1.38 -12.21 11.04
C THR A 88 2.03 -11.02 10.35
N PRO A 89 1.27 -10.03 9.84
CA PRO A 89 1.86 -8.83 9.29
C PRO A 89 2.81 -8.23 10.33
N PRO A 90 3.97 -7.71 9.95
CA PRO A 90 4.81 -6.98 10.89
C PRO A 90 3.95 -5.89 11.53
N LYS A 91 4.09 -5.71 12.85
CA LYS A 91 3.41 -4.62 13.55
C LYS A 91 3.72 -3.32 12.79
N PRO A 92 2.71 -2.49 12.52
CA PRO A 92 2.97 -1.21 11.87
C PRO A 92 4.02 -0.46 12.70
N LYS A 93 4.99 0.12 12.02
CA LYS A 93 6.09 0.87 12.67
C LYS A 93 5.54 2.05 13.49
N TYR A 94 4.38 2.55 13.09
CA TYR A 94 3.66 3.65 13.73
C TYR A 94 2.19 3.28 13.86
N THR A 95 1.58 3.64 14.99
CA THR A 95 0.15 3.37 15.25
C THR A 95 -0.70 4.62 15.02
N ASN A 96 -0.10 5.80 15.10
CA ASN A 96 -0.75 7.10 14.92
C ASN A 96 0.17 8.12 14.23
N VAL A 97 -0.38 9.26 13.86
CA VAL A 97 0.34 10.32 13.14
C VAL A 97 1.39 10.99 14.02
N ASP A 98 1.16 11.09 15.34
CA ASP A 98 2.15 11.63 16.28
C ASP A 98 3.43 10.79 16.30
N GLU A 99 3.30 9.46 16.41
CA GLU A 99 4.44 8.54 16.34
C GLU A 99 5.17 8.60 14.99
N TYR A 100 4.44 8.79 13.90
CA TYR A 100 5.06 8.98 12.59
C TYR A 100 5.87 10.26 12.52
N ILE A 101 5.32 11.39 12.95
CA ILE A 101 6.00 12.69 12.90
C ILE A 101 7.18 12.74 13.88
N ALA A 102 7.07 12.11 15.04
CA ALA A 102 8.10 12.10 16.09
C ALA A 102 9.44 11.48 15.65
N GLN A 103 9.46 10.68 14.56
CA GLN A 103 10.73 10.14 14.04
C GLN A 103 11.56 11.15 13.23
N PHE A 104 11.00 12.32 12.93
CA PHE A 104 11.70 13.38 12.20
C PHE A 104 12.11 14.51 13.16
N ASP A 105 13.18 15.22 12.83
CA ASP A 105 13.74 16.26 13.66
C ASP A 105 13.68 17.64 13.00
N GLY A 106 13.84 18.70 13.81
CA GLY A 106 14.05 20.08 13.40
C GLY A 106 12.98 20.59 12.42
N ALA A 107 13.44 21.21 11.33
CA ALA A 107 12.56 21.85 10.35
C ALA A 107 11.65 20.87 9.58
N VAL A 108 12.04 19.61 9.43
CA VAL A 108 11.22 18.60 8.76
C VAL A 108 10.01 18.26 9.61
N ARG A 109 10.21 18.03 10.91
CA ARG A 109 9.14 17.80 11.87
C ARG A 109 8.16 18.96 11.91
N GLN A 110 8.63 20.19 12.05
CA GLN A 110 7.78 21.39 12.06
C GLN A 110 6.94 21.53 10.79
N ARG A 111 7.51 21.22 9.62
CA ARG A 111 6.77 21.24 8.35
C ARG A 111 5.64 20.21 8.31
N MET A 112 5.88 19.01 8.83
CA MET A 112 4.86 17.97 8.92
C MET A 112 3.75 18.30 9.89
N GLU A 113 4.10 18.82 11.08
CA GLU A 113 3.14 19.29 12.09
C GLU A 113 2.23 20.38 11.48
N ARG A 114 2.83 21.39 10.86
CA ARG A 114 2.07 22.46 10.20
C ARG A 114 1.22 21.96 9.03
N MET A 115 1.70 21.01 8.26
CA MET A 115 0.94 20.39 7.16
C MET A 115 -0.27 19.61 7.70
N ARG A 116 -0.09 18.85 8.77
CA ARG A 116 -1.18 18.16 9.49
C ARG A 116 -2.24 19.14 9.97
N GLU A 117 -1.83 20.19 10.67
CA GLU A 117 -2.74 21.25 11.16
C GLU A 117 -3.53 21.89 10.02
N LEU A 118 -2.84 22.23 8.94
CA LEU A 118 -3.45 22.82 7.75
C LEU A 118 -4.50 21.89 7.13
N ILE A 119 -4.18 20.58 6.96
CA ILE A 119 -5.12 19.61 6.40
C ILE A 119 -6.36 19.47 7.29
N LEU A 120 -6.17 19.33 8.61
CA LEU A 120 -7.26 19.19 9.56
C LEU A 120 -8.13 20.48 9.63
N SER A 121 -7.54 21.64 9.41
CA SER A 121 -8.28 22.92 9.39
C SER A 121 -9.21 23.09 8.19
N CYS A 122 -9.06 22.26 7.13
CA CYS A 122 -9.89 22.37 5.92
C CYS A 122 -11.31 21.82 6.10
N SER A 123 -11.55 20.92 7.07
CA SER A 123 -12.88 20.48 7.46
C SER A 123 -12.84 19.81 8.84
N PRO A 124 -13.85 20.05 9.70
CA PRO A 124 -13.95 19.39 11.00
C PRO A 124 -14.22 17.87 10.91
N ASP A 125 -14.68 17.40 9.76
CA ASP A 125 -15.01 15.99 9.54
C ASP A 125 -13.80 15.16 9.04
N ILE A 126 -12.64 15.80 8.86
CA ILE A 126 -11.43 15.09 8.46
C ILE A 126 -10.90 14.27 9.65
N VAL A 127 -10.73 12.98 9.42
CA VAL A 127 -10.13 12.05 10.39
C VAL A 127 -8.76 11.60 9.87
N GLU A 128 -7.78 11.53 10.77
CA GLU A 128 -6.44 11.03 10.44
C GLU A 128 -6.20 9.61 10.92
N LYS A 129 -5.34 8.88 10.22
CA LYS A 129 -4.88 7.54 10.56
C LYS A 129 -3.52 7.26 9.93
N ILE A 130 -2.90 6.15 10.30
CA ILE A 130 -1.78 5.59 9.52
C ILE A 130 -2.34 4.58 8.52
N SER A 131 -1.99 4.74 7.24
CA SER A 131 -2.25 3.78 6.18
C SER A 131 -1.08 3.78 5.22
N TRP A 132 -0.70 2.61 4.66
CA TRP A 132 0.52 2.45 3.86
C TRP A 132 1.79 3.01 4.51
N ALA A 133 1.87 2.85 5.86
CA ALA A 133 2.96 3.35 6.71
C ALA A 133 3.18 4.88 6.64
N MET A 134 2.13 5.66 6.33
CA MET A 134 2.19 7.13 6.28
C MET A 134 0.92 7.81 6.82
N PRO A 135 0.98 9.07 7.24
CA PRO A 135 -0.19 9.87 7.56
C PRO A 135 -1.19 9.94 6.43
N THR A 136 -2.40 9.56 6.74
CA THR A 136 -3.54 9.47 5.83
C THR A 136 -4.72 10.23 6.42
N PHE A 137 -5.27 11.16 5.66
CA PHE A 137 -6.44 11.95 6.03
C PHE A 137 -7.65 11.45 5.23
N VAL A 138 -8.76 11.31 5.92
CA VAL A 138 -9.96 10.64 5.40
C VAL A 138 -11.17 11.54 5.58
N LEU A 139 -11.96 11.66 4.52
CA LEU A 139 -13.27 12.30 4.52
C LEU A 139 -14.13 11.58 3.46
N ASN A 140 -15.12 10.78 3.87
CA ASN A 140 -15.91 9.93 2.97
C ASN A 140 -15.07 9.05 2.03
N GLY A 141 -13.88 8.63 2.48
CA GLY A 141 -12.85 7.95 1.71
C GLY A 141 -11.48 8.63 1.87
N ASN A 142 -10.46 8.13 1.18
CA ASN A 142 -9.12 8.71 1.26
C ASN A 142 -9.11 10.11 0.65
N LEU A 143 -8.72 11.10 1.44
CA LEU A 143 -8.65 12.50 1.05
C LEU A 143 -7.27 12.84 0.47
N VAL A 144 -6.26 12.87 1.35
CA VAL A 144 -4.86 13.11 1.03
C VAL A 144 -3.94 12.34 1.96
N HIS A 145 -2.66 12.21 1.57
CA HIS A 145 -1.61 11.61 2.39
C HIS A 145 -0.34 12.45 2.32
N PHE A 146 0.59 12.26 3.26
CA PHE A 146 1.95 12.74 3.09
C PHE A 146 2.99 11.76 3.62
N SER A 147 4.22 11.85 3.11
CA SER A 147 5.35 11.05 3.56
C SER A 147 6.61 11.88 3.69
N GLY A 148 7.43 11.57 4.69
CA GLY A 148 8.77 12.12 4.81
C GLY A 148 9.77 11.28 4.05
N GLU A 149 10.40 11.89 3.05
CA GLU A 149 11.45 11.29 2.23
C GLU A 149 12.82 11.91 2.60
N LYS A 150 13.89 11.39 2.05
CA LYS A 150 15.25 11.84 2.38
C LYS A 150 15.50 13.33 2.05
N ARG A 151 14.89 13.87 1.00
CA ARG A 151 15.16 15.25 0.50
C ARG A 151 13.91 16.09 0.29
N HIS A 152 12.74 15.53 0.49
CA HIS A 152 11.48 16.23 0.26
C HIS A 152 10.37 15.61 1.14
N LEU A 153 9.30 16.34 1.29
CA LEU A 153 8.03 15.82 1.77
C LEU A 153 7.20 15.41 0.54
N GLY A 154 6.79 14.17 0.49
CA GLY A 154 5.85 13.67 -0.52
C GLY A 154 4.43 14.05 -0.13
N PHE A 155 3.72 14.79 -0.98
CA PHE A 155 2.31 15.09 -0.83
C PHE A 155 1.49 14.31 -1.85
N HIS A 156 0.45 13.61 -1.41
CA HIS A 156 -0.32 12.68 -2.23
C HIS A 156 -1.80 13.10 -2.26
N PRO A 157 -2.17 14.09 -3.11
CA PRO A 157 -3.52 14.65 -3.14
C PRO A 157 -4.50 13.91 -4.04
N THR A 158 -4.10 12.77 -4.62
CA THR A 158 -4.80 11.98 -5.64
C THR A 158 -4.64 12.52 -7.09
N PRO A 159 -4.89 11.68 -8.11
CA PRO A 159 -4.74 12.10 -9.51
C PRO A 159 -5.61 13.28 -9.92
N SER A 160 -6.86 13.36 -9.46
CA SER A 160 -7.78 14.46 -9.79
C SER A 160 -7.27 15.82 -9.36
N ALA A 161 -6.70 15.92 -8.15
CA ALA A 161 -6.11 17.15 -7.68
C ALA A 161 -4.79 17.50 -8.41
N ILE A 162 -3.97 16.52 -8.77
CA ILE A 162 -2.77 16.76 -9.59
C ILE A 162 -3.16 17.37 -10.94
N GLU A 163 -4.17 16.81 -11.61
CA GLU A 163 -4.67 17.28 -12.90
C GLU A 163 -5.25 18.69 -12.80
N ALA A 164 -6.11 18.95 -11.81
CA ALA A 164 -6.73 20.25 -11.60
C ALA A 164 -5.72 21.37 -11.29
N PHE A 165 -4.59 21.04 -10.67
CA PHE A 165 -3.58 22.02 -10.26
C PHE A 165 -2.26 21.95 -11.07
N ALA A 166 -2.23 21.22 -12.18
CA ALA A 166 -1.00 21.01 -12.99
C ALA A 166 -0.29 22.31 -13.35
N GLY A 167 -1.03 23.37 -13.71
CA GLY A 167 -0.50 24.70 -14.03
C GLY A 167 0.21 25.41 -12.87
N ARG A 168 -0.09 25.02 -11.61
CA ARG A 168 0.54 25.57 -10.39
C ARG A 168 1.64 24.67 -9.83
N LEU A 169 1.88 23.51 -10.45
CA LEU A 169 2.89 22.53 -10.04
C LEU A 169 4.17 22.57 -10.85
N THR A 170 4.31 23.52 -11.77
CA THR A 170 5.46 23.64 -12.71
C THR A 170 6.83 23.70 -12.03
N ASP A 171 6.90 24.26 -10.81
CA ASP A 171 8.14 24.38 -10.02
C ASP A 171 8.46 23.16 -9.16
N TYR A 172 7.61 22.14 -9.21
CA TYR A 172 7.71 20.92 -8.40
C TYR A 172 7.83 19.69 -9.29
N LYS A 173 8.56 18.69 -8.81
CA LYS A 173 8.48 17.36 -9.41
C LYS A 173 7.18 16.72 -8.95
N TYR A 174 6.38 16.26 -9.91
CA TYR A 174 5.14 15.55 -9.60
C TYR A 174 4.91 14.37 -10.55
N SER A 175 4.05 13.48 -10.14
CA SER A 175 3.58 12.33 -10.90
C SER A 175 2.05 12.27 -10.86
N LYS A 176 1.46 11.23 -11.39
CA LYS A 176 -0.01 11.06 -11.43
C LYS A 176 -0.74 11.27 -10.08
N GLY A 177 -0.07 11.04 -8.96
CA GLY A 177 -0.71 11.14 -7.63
C GLY A 177 0.17 11.74 -6.53
N THR A 178 1.34 12.25 -6.85
CA THR A 178 2.33 12.70 -5.86
C THR A 178 2.99 14.00 -6.30
N VAL A 179 3.14 14.93 -5.37
CA VAL A 179 3.98 16.13 -5.50
C VAL A 179 5.16 16.00 -4.54
N GLN A 180 6.38 16.26 -5.01
CA GLN A 180 7.58 16.34 -4.19
C GLN A 180 7.81 17.79 -3.74
N LEU A 181 7.79 18.02 -2.45
CA LEU A 181 8.00 19.32 -1.81
C LEU A 181 9.42 19.36 -1.20
N PRO A 182 10.43 19.90 -1.89
CA PRO A 182 11.81 19.86 -1.45
C PRO A 182 12.02 20.58 -0.12
N TYR A 183 12.89 20.03 0.75
CA TYR A 183 13.18 20.64 2.04
C TYR A 183 14.02 21.91 1.98
N ASP A 184 14.71 22.15 0.87
CA ASP A 184 15.52 23.36 0.61
C ASP A 184 14.68 24.54 0.07
N LYS A 185 13.39 24.33 -0.19
CA LYS A 185 12.45 25.38 -0.63
C LYS A 185 11.41 25.69 0.45
N PRO A 186 10.83 26.90 0.42
CA PRO A 186 9.66 27.21 1.23
C PRO A 186 8.50 26.26 0.93
N MET A 187 7.75 25.88 1.95
CA MET A 187 6.57 25.04 1.77
C MET A 187 5.40 25.85 1.19
N PRO A 188 4.77 25.38 0.09
CA PRO A 188 3.67 26.06 -0.56
C PRO A 188 2.34 25.78 0.14
N TYR A 189 2.19 26.24 1.37
CA TYR A 189 1.03 25.92 2.21
C TYR A 189 -0.31 26.38 1.60
N GLU A 190 -0.34 27.49 0.87
CA GLU A 190 -1.55 27.93 0.15
C GLU A 190 -1.95 26.96 -0.96
N LEU A 191 -1.00 26.52 -1.78
CA LEU A 191 -1.24 25.52 -2.81
C LEU A 191 -1.73 24.21 -2.22
N ILE A 192 -1.08 23.75 -1.13
CA ILE A 192 -1.50 22.52 -0.42
C ILE A 192 -2.94 22.67 0.08
N ARG A 193 -3.27 23.81 0.69
CA ARG A 193 -4.63 24.11 1.19
C ARG A 193 -5.65 24.06 0.07
N ASP A 194 -5.36 24.70 -1.06
CA ASP A 194 -6.27 24.74 -2.20
C ASP A 194 -6.52 23.33 -2.76
N MET A 195 -5.47 22.50 -2.85
CA MET A 195 -5.59 21.11 -3.29
C MET A 195 -6.39 20.27 -2.28
N VAL A 196 -6.20 20.46 -0.97
CA VAL A 196 -6.99 19.78 0.06
C VAL A 196 -8.46 20.21 -0.01
N MET A 197 -8.74 21.52 -0.15
CA MET A 197 -10.11 22.03 -0.29
C MET A 197 -10.81 21.54 -1.56
N PHE A 198 -10.08 21.40 -2.65
CA PHE A 198 -10.57 20.76 -3.86
C PHE A 198 -11.00 19.31 -3.58
N ARG A 199 -10.16 18.54 -2.88
CA ARG A 199 -10.46 17.16 -2.50
C ARG A 199 -11.63 17.06 -1.52
N VAL A 200 -11.75 18.00 -0.58
CA VAL A 200 -12.92 18.08 0.33
C VAL A 200 -14.19 18.20 -0.48
N ARG A 201 -14.25 19.12 -1.44
CA ARG A 201 -15.42 19.29 -2.34
C ARG A 201 -15.74 18.01 -3.11
N GLU A 202 -14.75 17.39 -3.76
CA GLU A 202 -14.96 16.12 -4.46
C GLU A 202 -15.52 15.00 -3.57
N GLN A 203 -15.13 14.94 -2.31
CA GLN A 203 -15.60 13.89 -1.39
C GLN A 203 -16.96 14.21 -0.77
N THR A 204 -17.35 15.47 -0.70
CA THR A 204 -18.67 15.89 -0.22
C THR A 204 -19.75 15.85 -1.32
N GLU A 205 -19.37 16.07 -2.58
CA GLU A 205 -20.28 16.04 -3.73
C GLU A 205 -20.59 14.61 -4.24
N LYS A 206 -19.81 13.62 -3.84
CA LYS A 206 -20.01 12.20 -4.20
C LYS A 206 -21.10 11.46 -3.40
N LYS A 207 -21.96 12.21 -2.70
CA LYS A 207 -23.10 11.64 -1.96
C LYS A 207 -24.30 11.39 -2.85
#